data_1fac376c94928d9882875ade57e93dcc
#
_entry.id   1fac376c94928d9882875ade57e93dcc
#
_cell.length_a   1.000
_cell.length_b   1.000
_cell.length_c   1.000
_cell.angle_alpha   90.00
_cell.angle_beta   90.00
_cell.angle_gamma   90.00
#
_symmetry.space_group_name_H-M   'P 1'
#
loop_
_entity.id
_entity.type
_entity.pdbx_description
1 polymer ?
#
loop_
_entity_poly.entity_id
_entity_poly.type
_entity_poly.pdbx_seq_one_letter_code
_entity_poly.pdbx_strand_id
1 'polypeptide(L)'
;TRFGVEHICELYAASDGNIGFSNILNFDNTVGFSLMAWELVDYDHDSGQPTRYAKGFMRKVGKGEQGLLLARIDDKAPLDGYTDPQKTEKVILHDVFIKGDRYFNTGDLLRNIGFGHAQFVDRLGDTYRWKGENVSTTEVENILLQHPNICEAVAYGVEIRNTNGRAGMAAITPAESLATLDFS
;
A
#
# COMPACT_ATOMS: atom_id res chain seq x y z
N THR A 1 27.75 5.28 9.33
CA THR A 1 26.29 5.42 9.54
C THR A 1 26.01 6.42 10.67
N ARG A 2 24.95 7.23 10.57
CA ARG A 2 24.56 8.29 11.53
C ARG A 2 24.38 7.76 12.96
N PHE A 3 24.02 6.50 13.12
CA PHE A 3 23.72 5.87 14.41
C PHE A 3 24.66 4.70 14.76
N GLY A 4 25.74 4.47 13.99
CA GLY A 4 26.64 3.34 14.20
C GLY A 4 26.01 1.95 13.97
N VAL A 5 24.83 1.90 13.33
CA VAL A 5 24.13 0.65 13.02
C VAL A 5 24.68 0.10 11.71
N GLU A 6 25.23 -1.13 11.77
CA GLU A 6 25.81 -1.79 10.59
C GLU A 6 24.76 -2.49 9.73
N HIS A 7 23.70 -3.00 10.35
CA HIS A 7 22.63 -3.75 9.67
C HIS A 7 21.26 -3.20 10.06
N ILE A 8 20.43 -2.95 9.06
CA ILE A 8 19.03 -2.55 9.23
C ILE A 8 18.19 -3.64 8.58
N CYS A 9 17.28 -4.23 9.36
CA CYS A 9 16.27 -5.14 8.84
C CYS A 9 14.95 -4.40 8.68
N GLU A 10 14.36 -4.50 7.50
CA GLU A 10 13.06 -3.91 7.22
C GLU A 10 11.98 -4.96 7.44
N LEU A 11 10.90 -4.56 8.10
CA LEU A 11 9.73 -5.37 8.36
C LEU A 11 8.49 -4.65 7.85
N TYR A 12 7.62 -5.36 7.17
CA TYR A 12 6.27 -4.93 6.86
C TYR A 12 5.29 -5.88 7.57
N ALA A 13 4.30 -5.35 8.23
CA ALA A 13 3.22 -6.13 8.82
C ALA A 13 1.92 -5.34 8.84
N ALA A 14 0.81 -6.01 8.56
CA ALA A 14 -0.51 -5.47 8.84
C ALA A 14 -0.82 -5.74 10.32
N SER A 15 -0.89 -4.67 11.13
CA SER A 15 -1.13 -4.78 12.58
C SER A 15 -2.45 -5.46 12.94
N ASP A 16 -3.46 -5.30 12.07
CA ASP A 16 -4.83 -5.80 12.25
C ASP A 16 -5.04 -7.14 11.53
N GLY A 17 -4.01 -7.63 10.85
CA GLY A 17 -4.09 -8.78 9.96
C GLY A 17 -3.18 -9.93 10.35
N ASN A 18 -3.13 -10.90 9.48
CA ASN A 18 -2.39 -12.14 9.63
C ASN A 18 -1.21 -12.25 8.65
N ILE A 19 -0.63 -11.11 8.24
CA ILE A 19 0.46 -11.06 7.25
C ILE A 19 1.63 -10.21 7.73
N GLY A 20 2.84 -10.69 7.46
CA GLY A 20 4.07 -9.95 7.66
C GLY A 20 5.13 -10.39 6.66
N PHE A 21 5.99 -9.46 6.28
CA PHE A 21 7.15 -9.69 5.42
C PHE A 21 8.41 -9.28 6.17
N SER A 22 9.51 -9.94 5.87
CA SER A 22 10.81 -9.66 6.46
C SER A 22 11.87 -9.55 5.37
N ASN A 23 12.57 -8.42 5.36
CA ASN A 23 13.72 -8.19 4.49
C ASN A 23 15.03 -8.39 5.26
N ILE A 24 15.26 -9.63 5.71
CA ILE A 24 16.41 -10.00 6.55
C ILE A 24 17.72 -9.80 5.79
N LEU A 25 17.72 -10.03 4.49
CA LEU A 25 18.91 -9.88 3.64
C LEU A 25 19.15 -8.44 3.20
N ASN A 26 18.29 -7.53 3.61
CA ASN A 26 18.37 -6.09 3.31
C ASN A 26 18.55 -5.80 1.82
N PHE A 27 17.74 -6.46 0.97
CA PHE A 27 17.68 -6.15 -0.45
C PHE A 27 16.99 -4.81 -0.66
N ASP A 28 17.47 -4.04 -1.62
CA ASP A 28 16.85 -2.77 -1.99
C ASP A 28 15.47 -2.96 -2.63
N ASN A 29 14.58 -2.02 -2.39
CA ASN A 29 13.26 -1.93 -3.02
C ASN A 29 12.34 -3.15 -2.82
N THR A 30 12.40 -3.81 -1.67
CA THR A 30 11.50 -4.89 -1.31
C THR A 30 11.16 -4.86 0.17
N VAL A 31 9.92 -5.20 0.51
CA VAL A 31 9.54 -5.49 1.89
C VAL A 31 10.01 -6.89 2.34
N GLY A 32 10.69 -7.61 1.46
CA GLY A 32 11.19 -8.96 1.71
C GLY A 32 10.21 -10.05 1.29
N PHE A 33 10.25 -11.15 1.99
CA PHE A 33 9.39 -12.31 1.77
C PHE A 33 8.52 -12.62 2.99
N SER A 34 7.44 -13.35 2.76
CA SER A 34 6.55 -13.85 3.81
C SER A 34 6.47 -15.38 3.77
N LEU A 35 6.44 -16.01 4.94
CA LEU A 35 6.13 -17.44 5.10
C LEU A 35 4.62 -17.71 5.12
N MET A 36 3.82 -16.66 5.27
CA MET A 36 2.36 -16.73 5.22
C MET A 36 1.87 -16.77 3.77
N ALA A 37 0.71 -17.36 3.53
CA ALA A 37 0.12 -17.40 2.21
C ALA A 37 -0.52 -16.05 1.87
N TRP A 38 -0.05 -15.44 0.79
CA TRP A 38 -0.53 -14.15 0.30
C TRP A 38 -0.60 -14.12 -1.22
N GLU A 39 -1.40 -13.21 -1.74
CA GLU A 39 -1.54 -12.97 -3.17
C GLU A 39 -1.74 -11.48 -3.43
N LEU A 40 -1.34 -11.03 -4.61
CA LEU A 40 -1.68 -9.72 -5.14
C LEU A 40 -2.76 -9.89 -6.19
N VAL A 41 -3.85 -9.16 -6.04
CA VAL A 41 -4.97 -9.22 -6.97
C VAL A 41 -5.18 -7.90 -7.68
N ASP A 42 -5.76 -8.01 -8.87
CA ASP A 42 -6.20 -6.88 -9.66
C ASP A 42 -7.31 -6.10 -8.93
N TYR A 43 -7.31 -4.80 -9.07
CA TYR A 43 -8.27 -3.92 -8.41
C TYR A 43 -8.73 -2.81 -9.36
N ASP A 44 -9.92 -2.31 -9.12
CA ASP A 44 -10.44 -1.16 -9.81
C ASP A 44 -9.84 0.12 -9.21
N HIS A 45 -9.14 0.88 -10.02
CA HIS A 45 -8.40 2.06 -9.59
C HIS A 45 -9.31 3.22 -9.15
N ASP A 46 -10.57 3.26 -9.61
CA ASP A 46 -11.50 4.34 -9.26
C ASP A 46 -12.16 4.09 -7.91
N SER A 47 -12.57 2.85 -7.66
CA SER A 47 -13.25 2.47 -6.43
C SER A 47 -12.30 1.92 -5.36
N GLY A 48 -11.07 1.55 -5.71
CA GLY A 48 -10.13 0.86 -4.84
C GLY A 48 -10.57 -0.56 -4.47
N GLN A 49 -11.60 -1.10 -5.14
CA GLN A 49 -12.11 -2.42 -4.82
C GLN A 49 -11.45 -3.52 -5.67
N PRO A 50 -11.22 -4.70 -5.11
CA PRO A 50 -10.70 -5.82 -5.88
C PRO A 50 -11.64 -6.20 -7.02
N THR A 51 -11.09 -6.39 -8.22
CA THR A 51 -11.86 -6.69 -9.42
C THR A 51 -12.24 -8.17 -9.47
N ARG A 52 -13.54 -8.43 -9.66
CA ARG A 52 -14.05 -9.79 -9.89
C ARG A 52 -14.31 -10.01 -11.37
N TYR A 53 -13.85 -11.15 -11.87
CA TYR A 53 -13.96 -11.55 -13.27
C TYR A 53 -15.05 -12.61 -13.49
N ALA A 54 -14.99 -13.28 -14.64
CA ALA A 54 -15.90 -14.36 -14.97
C ALA A 54 -15.98 -15.41 -13.84
N LYS A 55 -17.18 -15.87 -13.52
CA LYS A 55 -17.50 -16.76 -12.39
C LYS A 55 -17.36 -16.13 -11.00
N GLY A 56 -17.11 -14.80 -10.90
CA GLY A 56 -17.06 -14.08 -9.63
C GLY A 56 -15.73 -14.16 -8.87
N PHE A 57 -14.71 -14.81 -9.42
CA PHE A 57 -13.37 -14.92 -8.83
C PHE A 57 -12.47 -13.76 -9.21
N MET A 58 -11.44 -13.53 -8.38
CA MET A 58 -10.42 -12.51 -8.61
C MET A 58 -9.27 -13.06 -9.46
N ARG A 59 -8.48 -12.18 -10.04
CA ARG A 59 -7.29 -12.52 -10.82
C ARG A 59 -6.04 -12.06 -10.08
N LYS A 60 -5.04 -12.94 -10.01
CA LYS A 60 -3.71 -12.61 -9.52
C LYS A 60 -2.99 -11.72 -10.52
N VAL A 61 -2.23 -10.77 -10.03
CA VAL A 61 -1.35 -9.95 -10.88
C VAL A 61 -0.06 -10.68 -11.22
N GLY A 62 0.50 -10.37 -12.37
CA GLY A 62 1.77 -10.91 -12.84
C GLY A 62 2.99 -10.23 -12.22
N LYS A 63 4.18 -10.77 -12.56
CA LYS A 63 5.44 -10.15 -12.18
C LYS A 63 5.59 -8.77 -12.82
N GLY A 64 5.98 -7.79 -12.02
CA GLY A 64 6.11 -6.38 -12.42
C GLY A 64 4.83 -5.58 -12.25
N GLU A 65 3.68 -6.24 -12.10
CA GLU A 65 2.40 -5.58 -11.90
C GLU A 65 2.16 -5.25 -10.42
N GLN A 66 1.44 -4.19 -10.17
CA GLN A 66 0.94 -3.85 -8.84
C GLN A 66 -0.45 -4.45 -8.60
N GLY A 67 -0.75 -4.75 -7.35
CA GLY A 67 -2.03 -5.28 -6.95
C GLY A 67 -2.31 -5.05 -5.47
N LEU A 68 -3.56 -5.29 -5.11
CA LEU A 68 -4.02 -5.24 -3.73
C LEU A 68 -3.54 -6.49 -2.98
N LEU A 69 -2.88 -6.29 -1.85
CA LEU A 69 -2.38 -7.39 -1.02
C LEU A 69 -3.52 -8.05 -0.26
N LEU A 70 -3.64 -9.35 -0.48
CA LEU A 70 -4.56 -10.23 0.24
C LEU A 70 -3.78 -11.29 1.02
N ALA A 71 -4.09 -11.45 2.30
CA ALA A 71 -3.54 -12.50 3.13
C ALA A 71 -4.56 -13.62 3.34
N ARG A 72 -4.16 -14.88 3.11
CA ARG A 72 -5.05 -16.01 3.28
C ARG A 72 -5.40 -16.22 4.75
N ILE A 73 -6.68 -16.50 5.00
CA ILE A 73 -7.18 -16.84 6.33
C ILE A 73 -7.44 -18.35 6.36
N ASP A 74 -6.67 -19.06 7.16
CA ASP A 74 -6.83 -20.49 7.42
C ASP A 74 -6.39 -20.85 8.85
N ASP A 75 -6.40 -22.14 9.19
CA ASP A 75 -6.04 -22.61 10.54
C ASP A 75 -4.58 -22.32 10.94
N LYS A 76 -3.70 -22.09 9.95
CA LYS A 76 -2.28 -21.79 10.18
C LYS A 76 -2.03 -20.30 10.34
N ALA A 77 -2.89 -19.49 9.76
CA ALA A 77 -2.84 -18.04 9.81
C ALA A 77 -4.26 -17.48 10.06
N PRO A 78 -4.80 -17.66 11.27
CA PRO A 78 -6.10 -17.11 11.61
C PRO A 78 -6.07 -15.58 11.63
N LEU A 79 -7.20 -14.96 11.39
CA LEU A 79 -7.39 -13.52 11.55
C LEU A 79 -8.08 -13.27 12.88
N ASP A 80 -7.40 -12.55 13.79
CA ASP A 80 -8.00 -12.16 15.07
C ASP A 80 -9.09 -11.09 14.88
N GLY A 81 -8.91 -10.25 13.87
CA GLY A 81 -9.89 -9.23 13.50
C GLY A 81 -9.94 -8.05 14.46
N TYR A 82 -10.98 -7.24 14.28
CA TYR A 82 -11.26 -6.07 15.14
C TYR A 82 -12.16 -6.46 16.29
N THR A 83 -12.16 -5.64 17.35
CA THR A 83 -13.14 -5.74 18.46
C THR A 83 -14.60 -5.65 17.98
N ASP A 84 -14.82 -4.98 16.85
CA ASP A 84 -16.12 -4.89 16.18
C ASP A 84 -16.22 -5.96 15.08
N PRO A 85 -17.09 -6.97 15.25
CA PRO A 85 -17.24 -8.03 14.25
C PRO A 85 -17.69 -7.53 12.87
N GLN A 86 -18.48 -6.44 12.82
CA GLN A 86 -18.95 -5.89 11.55
C GLN A 86 -17.80 -5.22 10.77
N LYS A 87 -16.83 -4.62 11.48
CA LYS A 87 -15.63 -4.09 10.86
C LYS A 87 -14.73 -5.20 10.37
N THR A 88 -14.61 -6.28 11.12
CA THR A 88 -13.85 -7.46 10.72
C THR A 88 -14.41 -8.07 9.43
N GLU A 89 -15.73 -8.25 9.35
CA GLU A 89 -16.36 -8.83 8.17
C GLU A 89 -16.15 -7.99 6.89
N LYS A 90 -16.08 -6.67 7.02
CA LYS A 90 -15.84 -5.76 5.88
C LYS A 90 -14.46 -5.92 5.23
N VAL A 91 -13.48 -6.38 5.98
CA VAL A 91 -12.11 -6.59 5.48
C VAL A 91 -11.84 -8.03 5.07
N ILE A 92 -12.80 -8.93 5.26
CA ILE A 92 -12.72 -10.32 4.81
C ILE A 92 -13.36 -10.45 3.43
N LEU A 93 -12.57 -10.97 2.48
CA LEU A 93 -13.03 -11.29 1.14
C LEU A 93 -13.28 -12.78 1.05
N HIS A 94 -14.48 -13.15 0.61
CA HIS A 94 -14.90 -14.52 0.41
C HIS A 94 -14.84 -14.91 -1.07
N ASP A 95 -14.64 -16.20 -1.35
CA ASP A 95 -14.66 -16.75 -2.71
C ASP A 95 -13.70 -15.97 -3.65
N VAL A 96 -12.45 -15.80 -3.22
CA VAL A 96 -11.46 -14.99 -3.94
C VAL A 96 -10.95 -15.72 -5.17
N PHE A 97 -10.45 -16.93 -5.03
CA PHE A 97 -9.93 -17.76 -6.12
C PHE A 97 -10.71 -19.07 -6.30
N ILE A 98 -11.24 -19.59 -5.21
CA ILE A 98 -12.08 -20.79 -5.19
C ILE A 98 -13.23 -20.59 -4.20
N LYS A 99 -14.30 -21.34 -4.39
CA LYS A 99 -15.44 -21.30 -3.49
C LYS A 99 -15.05 -21.73 -2.07
N GLY A 100 -15.35 -20.88 -1.08
CA GLY A 100 -15.12 -21.11 0.34
C GLY A 100 -13.75 -20.62 0.84
N ASP A 101 -12.86 -20.12 -0.01
CA ASP A 101 -11.64 -19.48 0.48
C ASP A 101 -11.93 -18.10 1.08
N ARG A 102 -11.07 -17.70 2.03
CA ARG A 102 -11.19 -16.41 2.70
C ARG A 102 -9.83 -15.73 2.72
N TYR A 103 -9.85 -14.42 2.50
CA TYR A 103 -8.67 -13.59 2.51
C TYR A 103 -8.93 -12.29 3.27
N PHE A 104 -7.95 -11.86 4.02
CA PHE A 104 -7.91 -10.54 4.62
C PHE A 104 -7.44 -9.52 3.58
N ASN A 105 -8.22 -8.46 3.40
CA ASN A 105 -7.86 -7.32 2.56
C ASN A 105 -7.07 -6.33 3.42
N THR A 106 -5.79 -6.19 3.14
CA THR A 106 -4.90 -5.29 3.91
C THR A 106 -5.15 -3.81 3.61
N GLY A 107 -5.72 -3.50 2.45
CA GLY A 107 -5.81 -2.14 1.93
C GLY A 107 -4.50 -1.60 1.37
N ASP A 108 -3.45 -2.40 1.29
CA ASP A 108 -2.15 -1.99 0.81
C ASP A 108 -1.88 -2.48 -0.62
N LEU A 109 -1.26 -1.62 -1.42
CA LEU A 109 -0.85 -1.91 -2.79
C LEU A 109 0.62 -2.29 -2.81
N LEU A 110 0.92 -3.47 -3.33
CA LEU A 110 2.27 -3.94 -3.52
C LEU A 110 2.51 -4.31 -4.99
N ARG A 111 3.77 -4.26 -5.40
CA ARG A 111 4.21 -4.74 -6.71
C ARG A 111 4.84 -6.12 -6.57
N ASN A 112 4.44 -7.05 -7.42
CA ASN A 112 5.06 -8.36 -7.50
C ASN A 112 6.42 -8.26 -8.20
N ILE A 113 7.51 -8.41 -7.46
CA ILE A 113 8.86 -8.38 -8.05
C ILE A 113 9.42 -9.77 -8.33
N GLY A 114 8.65 -10.82 -8.05
CA GLY A 114 9.01 -12.22 -8.28
C GLY A 114 9.69 -12.88 -7.07
N PHE A 115 9.89 -14.19 -7.16
CA PHE A 115 10.55 -15.01 -6.12
C PHE A 115 9.93 -14.91 -4.71
N GLY A 116 8.63 -14.63 -4.63
CA GLY A 116 7.93 -14.45 -3.35
C GLY A 116 8.22 -13.12 -2.66
N HIS A 117 8.89 -12.19 -3.34
CA HIS A 117 9.16 -10.84 -2.86
C HIS A 117 8.15 -9.84 -3.41
N ALA A 118 7.86 -8.83 -2.61
CA ALA A 118 7.02 -7.71 -3.01
C ALA A 118 7.67 -6.38 -2.67
N GLN A 119 7.27 -5.34 -3.38
CA GLN A 119 7.64 -3.96 -3.14
C GLN A 119 6.38 -3.20 -2.71
N PHE A 120 6.45 -2.48 -1.61
CA PHE A 120 5.37 -1.58 -1.19
C PHE A 120 5.23 -0.45 -2.21
N VAL A 121 4.01 -0.17 -2.62
CA VAL A 121 3.69 0.91 -3.56
C VAL A 121 2.97 2.03 -2.83
N ASP A 122 1.82 1.72 -2.22
CA ASP A 122 1.01 2.71 -1.51
C ASP A 122 -0.10 2.03 -0.70
N ARG A 123 -0.92 2.82 -0.03
CA ARG A 123 -2.13 2.36 0.64
C ARG A 123 -3.36 2.80 -0.14
N LEU A 124 -4.36 1.90 -0.25
CA LEU A 124 -5.66 2.27 -0.80
C LEU A 124 -6.30 3.36 0.06
N GLY A 125 -6.67 4.46 -0.59
CA GLY A 125 -7.19 5.66 0.10
C GLY A 125 -6.18 6.79 0.22
N ASP A 126 -4.88 6.49 0.15
CA ASP A 126 -3.82 7.49 0.13
C ASP A 126 -3.42 7.86 -1.31
N THR A 127 -3.84 7.07 -2.30
CA THR A 127 -3.77 7.46 -3.72
C THR A 127 -4.91 8.42 -4.07
N TYR A 128 -4.65 9.35 -4.97
CA TYR A 128 -5.69 10.18 -5.59
C TYR A 128 -5.58 10.14 -7.11
N ARG A 129 -6.72 10.31 -7.79
CA ARG A 129 -6.77 10.31 -9.24
C ARG A 129 -6.82 11.74 -9.76
N TRP A 130 -5.90 12.06 -10.66
CA TRP A 130 -5.84 13.34 -11.36
C TRP A 130 -5.76 13.14 -12.88
N LYS A 131 -6.74 13.69 -13.62
CA LYS A 131 -6.80 13.63 -15.10
C LYS A 131 -6.64 12.21 -15.68
N GLY A 132 -7.16 11.20 -14.98
CA GLY A 132 -7.10 9.80 -15.41
C GLY A 132 -5.90 9.01 -14.89
N GLU A 133 -4.91 9.67 -14.28
CA GLU A 133 -3.72 9.03 -13.70
C GLU A 133 -3.88 8.84 -12.19
N ASN A 134 -3.43 7.70 -11.68
CA ASN A 134 -3.31 7.47 -10.25
C ASN A 134 -2.01 8.06 -9.74
N VAL A 135 -2.11 8.90 -8.74
CA VAL A 135 -0.97 9.55 -8.09
C VAL A 135 -0.81 8.98 -6.70
N SER A 136 0.34 8.38 -6.43
CA SER A 136 0.74 7.92 -5.10
C SER A 136 1.11 9.11 -4.23
N THR A 137 0.49 9.22 -3.07
CA THR A 137 0.86 10.25 -2.09
C THR A 137 2.27 10.04 -1.58
N THR A 138 2.63 8.80 -1.30
CA THR A 138 3.98 8.41 -0.84
C THR A 138 5.07 8.78 -1.85
N GLU A 139 4.82 8.61 -3.15
CA GLU A 139 5.78 8.99 -4.19
C GLU A 139 5.98 10.51 -4.24
N VAL A 140 4.90 11.28 -4.15
CA VAL A 140 4.96 12.75 -4.10
C VAL A 140 5.70 13.21 -2.84
N GLU A 141 5.40 12.65 -1.68
CA GLU A 141 6.07 12.94 -0.41
C GLU A 141 7.57 12.67 -0.48
N ASN A 142 7.96 11.52 -1.02
CA ASN A 142 9.36 11.14 -1.19
C ASN A 142 10.12 12.11 -2.11
N ILE A 143 9.47 12.62 -3.16
CA ILE A 143 10.07 13.63 -4.04
C ILE A 143 10.25 14.95 -3.29
N LEU A 144 9.24 15.40 -2.56
CA LEU A 144 9.29 16.64 -1.78
C LEU A 144 10.37 16.58 -0.69
N LEU A 145 10.50 15.45 -0.01
CA LEU A 145 11.51 15.23 1.04
C LEU A 145 12.95 15.19 0.53
N GLN A 146 13.19 15.11 -0.79
CA GLN A 146 14.52 15.28 -1.36
C GLN A 146 15.00 16.74 -1.30
N HIS A 147 14.09 17.69 -1.10
CA HIS A 147 14.45 19.09 -0.98
C HIS A 147 15.05 19.38 0.41
N PRO A 148 16.26 19.98 0.49
CA PRO A 148 16.99 20.13 1.76
C PRO A 148 16.26 20.98 2.81
N ASN A 149 15.34 21.84 2.39
CA ASN A 149 14.61 22.74 3.28
C ASN A 149 13.22 22.17 3.67
N ILE A 150 12.92 20.92 3.37
CA ILE A 150 11.66 20.27 3.77
C ILE A 150 11.98 19.16 4.77
N CYS A 151 11.42 19.25 5.97
CA CYS A 151 11.55 18.23 7.02
C CYS A 151 10.48 17.16 6.92
N GLU A 152 9.25 17.58 6.62
CA GLU A 152 8.09 16.68 6.52
C GLU A 152 7.22 17.10 5.35
N ALA A 153 6.61 16.16 4.70
CA ALA A 153 5.64 16.38 3.64
C ALA A 153 4.49 15.39 3.78
N VAL A 154 3.26 15.85 3.61
CA VAL A 154 2.05 15.03 3.53
C VAL A 154 1.31 15.43 2.27
N ALA A 155 1.17 14.50 1.33
CA ALA A 155 0.44 14.71 0.09
C ALA A 155 -0.99 14.15 0.20
N TYR A 156 -1.94 14.79 -0.43
CA TYR A 156 -3.33 14.33 -0.46
C TYR A 156 -4.09 14.91 -1.65
N GLY A 157 -5.18 14.26 -2.03
CA GLY A 157 -6.04 14.71 -3.11
C GLY A 157 -7.17 15.60 -2.62
N VAL A 158 -7.35 16.77 -3.22
CA VAL A 158 -8.46 17.70 -2.96
C VAL A 158 -9.42 17.76 -4.14
N GLU A 159 -10.71 17.78 -3.85
CA GLU A 159 -11.73 17.95 -4.88
C GLU A 159 -11.77 19.40 -5.37
N ILE A 160 -11.71 19.56 -6.70
CA ILE A 160 -11.87 20.87 -7.34
C ILE A 160 -13.21 20.86 -8.09
N ARG A 161 -14.00 21.91 -7.88
CA ARG A 161 -15.30 22.06 -8.55
C ARG A 161 -15.15 21.99 -10.07
N ASN A 162 -16.03 21.24 -10.72
CA ASN A 162 -16.09 21.08 -12.18
C ASN A 162 -14.87 20.37 -12.80
N THR A 163 -14.12 19.58 -12.04
CA THR A 163 -13.05 18.72 -12.56
C THR A 163 -13.32 17.26 -12.21
N ASN A 164 -12.84 16.35 -13.07
CA ASN A 164 -12.82 14.93 -12.76
C ASN A 164 -11.53 14.60 -12.00
N GLY A 165 -11.69 13.93 -10.86
CA GLY A 165 -10.57 13.53 -10.00
C GLY A 165 -10.27 14.56 -8.91
N ARG A 166 -9.14 14.37 -8.23
CA ARG A 166 -8.66 15.19 -7.13
C ARG A 166 -7.32 15.81 -7.49
N ALA A 167 -7.18 17.10 -7.33
CA ALA A 167 -5.88 17.76 -7.51
C ALA A 167 -4.96 17.45 -6.34
N GLY A 168 -3.68 17.20 -6.60
CA GLY A 168 -2.68 17.03 -5.57
C GLY A 168 -2.45 18.31 -4.78
N MET A 169 -2.44 18.17 -3.45
CA MET A 169 -2.02 19.20 -2.51
C MET A 169 -1.00 18.58 -1.56
N ALA A 170 -0.01 19.36 -1.14
CA ALA A 170 0.92 18.92 -0.12
C ALA A 170 0.98 19.93 1.02
N ALA A 171 0.96 19.43 2.24
CA ALA A 171 1.35 20.17 3.43
C ALA A 171 2.81 19.87 3.73
N ILE A 172 3.62 20.90 3.95
CA ILE A 172 5.06 20.75 4.22
C ILE A 172 5.45 21.42 5.53
N THR A 173 6.38 20.80 6.26
CA THR A 173 7.08 21.41 7.40
C THR A 173 8.47 21.79 6.92
N PRO A 174 8.82 23.12 6.89
CA PRO A 174 10.15 23.55 6.49
C PRO A 174 11.19 23.21 7.56
N ALA A 175 12.43 22.94 7.12
CA ALA A 175 13.57 22.72 8.00
C ALA A 175 13.97 23.97 8.80
N GLU A 176 13.72 25.14 8.21
CA GLU A 176 13.96 26.45 8.81
C GLU A 176 12.69 27.32 8.69
N SER A 177 12.74 28.52 9.24
CA SER A 177 11.60 29.46 9.17
C SER A 177 11.14 29.69 7.71
N LEU A 178 9.80 29.76 7.49
CA LEU A 178 9.19 29.99 6.18
C LEU A 178 9.76 31.17 5.37
N ALA A 179 10.45 32.10 6.05
CA ALA A 179 11.11 33.27 5.40
C ALA A 179 12.25 32.87 4.46
N THR A 180 12.72 31.61 4.51
CA THR A 180 13.86 31.12 3.70
C THR A 180 13.45 30.17 2.57
N LEU A 181 12.17 29.84 2.43
CA LEU A 181 11.70 28.98 1.34
C LEU A 181 11.54 29.81 0.05
N ASP A 182 12.38 29.51 -0.92
CA ASP A 182 12.27 30.02 -2.29
C ASP A 182 11.53 28.97 -3.15
N PHE A 183 10.40 29.38 -3.70
CA PHE A 183 9.56 28.55 -4.58
C PHE A 183 9.72 28.89 -6.07
N SER A 184 10.78 29.61 -6.47
CA SER A 184 11.05 30.00 -7.84
C SER A 184 11.60 28.88 -8.72
#